data_121acca3f9585df1528a218c148403b9
#
_entry.id   121acca3f9585df1528a218c148403b9
#
_cell.length_a   1.000
_cell.length_b   1.000
_cell.length_c   1.000
_cell.angle_alpha   90.00
_cell.angle_beta   90.00
_cell.angle_gamma   90.00
#
_symmetry.space_group_name_H-M   'P 1'
#
loop_
_entity.id
_entity.type
_entity.pdbx_description
1 polymer ?
#
loop_
_entity_poly.entity_id
_entity_poly.type
_entity_poly.pdbx_seq_one_letter_code
_entity_poly.pdbx_strand_id
1 'polypeptide(L)'
;TFTENGSKRNAYLLGENIWKWRLENNLNKKSFEDFDLFTDKIIQFLVTNASKKNLNVTYESFYNSGENIEIIAEYFNKNYEFDDKAQLTIQVVNSKTKAAKKYDLLKATNSFKVNLDGLEAGNYTFKVTEKQSNSSFSGSFEVLDFEIEKQFVNPDKNRLEQLASNTNGTVFY
;
A
#
# COMPACT_ATOMS: atom_id res chain seq x y z
N THR A 1 -30.58 -6.08 -4.73
CA THR A 1 -29.68 -6.03 -5.89
C THR A 1 -28.26 -5.77 -5.41
N PHE A 2 -27.31 -6.52 -5.95
CA PHE A 2 -25.89 -6.36 -5.66
C PHE A 2 -25.18 -5.89 -6.92
N THR A 3 -24.25 -4.95 -6.78
CA THR A 3 -23.43 -4.46 -7.90
C THR A 3 -21.97 -4.40 -7.50
N GLU A 4 -21.10 -4.71 -8.45
CA GLU A 4 -19.65 -4.59 -8.32
C GLU A 4 -19.13 -3.64 -9.40
N ASN A 5 -18.28 -2.69 -8.98
CA ASN A 5 -17.58 -1.80 -9.89
C ASN A 5 -16.14 -1.64 -9.42
N GLY A 6 -15.24 -2.39 -10.06
CA GLY A 6 -13.85 -2.48 -9.66
C GLY A 6 -13.72 -3.09 -8.25
N SER A 7 -13.14 -2.35 -7.32
CA SER A 7 -13.00 -2.76 -5.91
C SER A 7 -14.20 -2.37 -5.03
N LYS A 8 -15.18 -1.65 -5.57
CA LYS A 8 -16.34 -1.19 -4.81
C LYS A 8 -17.51 -2.15 -4.99
N ARG A 9 -18.11 -2.54 -3.88
CA ARG A 9 -19.35 -3.33 -3.83
C ARG A 9 -20.47 -2.52 -3.23
N ASN A 10 -21.64 -2.64 -3.83
CA ASN A 10 -22.85 -1.99 -3.34
C ASN A 10 -23.96 -3.02 -3.20
N ALA A 11 -24.74 -2.89 -2.15
CA ALA A 11 -25.96 -3.66 -1.93
C ALA A 11 -27.14 -2.68 -1.85
N TYR A 12 -28.14 -2.90 -2.66
CA TYR A 12 -29.37 -2.13 -2.66
C TYR A 12 -30.52 -3.00 -2.18
N LEU A 13 -31.09 -2.64 -1.04
CA LEU A 13 -32.30 -3.25 -0.50
C LEU A 13 -33.49 -2.38 -0.96
N LEU A 14 -34.21 -2.88 -1.96
CA LEU A 14 -35.38 -2.22 -2.50
C LEU A 14 -36.63 -2.75 -1.76
N GLY A 15 -36.87 -2.24 -0.59
CA GLY A 15 -38.01 -2.64 0.23
C GLY A 15 -38.20 -1.68 1.39
N GLU A 16 -39.45 -1.55 1.82
CA GLU A 16 -39.83 -0.78 2.99
C GLU A 16 -39.90 -1.65 4.22
N ASN A 17 -39.70 -1.03 5.40
CA ASN A 17 -39.95 -1.69 6.69
C ASN A 17 -39.12 -2.96 6.95
N ILE A 18 -37.84 -2.95 6.66
CA ILE A 18 -36.92 -4.09 6.89
C ILE A 18 -37.01 -4.61 8.34
N TRP A 19 -37.28 -3.75 9.30
CA TRP A 19 -37.48 -4.11 10.69
C TRP A 19 -38.65 -5.10 10.90
N LYS A 20 -39.67 -5.09 10.04
CA LYS A 20 -40.77 -6.04 10.07
C LYS A 20 -40.32 -7.45 9.74
N TRP A 21 -39.39 -7.61 8.81
CA TRP A 21 -38.84 -8.93 8.46
C TRP A 21 -38.16 -9.58 9.65
N ARG A 22 -37.44 -8.78 10.44
CA ARG A 22 -36.82 -9.27 11.67
C ARG A 22 -37.86 -9.67 12.69
N LEU A 23 -38.92 -8.89 12.85
CA LEU A 23 -40.04 -9.21 13.76
C LEU A 23 -40.79 -10.45 13.31
N GLU A 24 -41.12 -10.57 12.03
CA GLU A 24 -41.82 -11.75 11.46
C GLU A 24 -41.01 -13.02 11.64
N ASN A 25 -39.69 -12.96 11.47
CA ASN A 25 -38.81 -14.09 11.73
C ASN A 25 -38.94 -14.56 13.20
N ASN A 26 -38.95 -13.63 14.14
CA ASN A 26 -39.16 -13.98 15.56
C ASN A 26 -40.55 -14.53 15.84
N LEU A 27 -41.59 -13.95 15.26
CA LEU A 27 -42.96 -14.45 15.45
C LEU A 27 -43.13 -15.86 14.92
N ASN A 28 -42.53 -16.20 13.77
CA ASN A 28 -42.69 -17.47 13.11
C ASN A 28 -41.77 -18.56 13.70
N LYS A 29 -40.50 -18.20 13.99
CA LYS A 29 -39.45 -19.16 14.38
C LYS A 29 -38.97 -19.01 15.82
N LYS A 30 -39.51 -18.04 16.58
CA LYS A 30 -39.04 -17.69 17.94
C LYS A 30 -37.53 -17.37 18.01
N SER A 31 -36.94 -16.92 16.87
CA SER A 31 -35.53 -16.60 16.74
C SER A 31 -35.33 -15.47 15.74
N PHE A 32 -34.29 -14.66 15.91
CA PHE A 32 -33.86 -13.65 14.96
C PHE A 32 -32.77 -14.16 14.01
N GLU A 33 -32.37 -15.41 14.17
CA GLU A 33 -31.15 -15.97 13.58
C GLU A 33 -31.10 -15.89 12.05
N ASP A 34 -32.21 -16.15 11.36
CA ASP A 34 -32.24 -16.09 9.90
C ASP A 34 -32.08 -14.65 9.38
N PHE A 35 -32.68 -13.67 10.06
CA PHE A 35 -32.54 -12.27 9.68
C PHE A 35 -31.12 -11.78 9.97
N ASP A 36 -30.57 -12.15 11.12
CA ASP A 36 -29.21 -11.77 11.51
C ASP A 36 -28.19 -12.42 10.53
N LEU A 37 -28.38 -13.70 10.16
CA LEU A 37 -27.58 -14.37 9.14
C LEU A 37 -27.69 -13.70 7.76
N PHE A 38 -28.87 -13.25 7.36
CA PHE A 38 -29.08 -12.52 6.11
C PHE A 38 -28.30 -11.20 6.10
N THR A 39 -28.36 -10.43 7.19
CA THR A 39 -27.63 -9.18 7.34
C THR A 39 -26.12 -9.41 7.38
N ASP A 40 -25.65 -10.42 8.07
CA ASP A 40 -24.23 -10.80 8.10
C ASP A 40 -23.71 -11.16 6.71
N LYS A 41 -24.49 -11.89 5.91
CA LYS A 41 -24.10 -12.20 4.53
C LYS A 41 -23.98 -10.97 3.64
N ILE A 42 -24.85 -9.98 3.83
CA ILE A 42 -24.76 -8.69 3.11
C ILE A 42 -23.49 -7.94 3.54
N ILE A 43 -23.23 -7.88 4.84
CA ILE A 43 -22.04 -7.22 5.38
C ILE A 43 -20.76 -7.92 4.89
N GLN A 44 -20.71 -9.26 4.96
CA GLN A 44 -19.60 -10.03 4.41
C GLN A 44 -19.37 -9.73 2.93
N PHE A 45 -20.43 -9.66 2.13
CA PHE A 45 -20.31 -9.31 0.72
C PHE A 45 -19.71 -7.91 0.53
N LEU A 46 -20.16 -6.92 1.30
CA LEU A 46 -19.68 -5.54 1.18
C LEU A 46 -18.23 -5.37 1.65
N VAL A 47 -17.85 -6.05 2.72
CA VAL A 47 -16.50 -5.97 3.30
C VAL A 47 -15.47 -6.78 2.51
N THR A 48 -15.91 -7.89 1.89
CA THR A 48 -15.01 -8.72 1.09
C THR A 48 -14.67 -7.99 -0.21
N ASN A 49 -13.42 -7.63 -0.41
CA ASN A 49 -12.98 -6.99 -1.65
C ASN A 49 -13.34 -7.86 -2.88
N ALA A 50 -14.00 -7.26 -3.88
CA ALA A 50 -14.43 -7.92 -5.11
C ALA A 50 -13.26 -8.52 -5.92
N SER A 51 -12.09 -7.94 -5.79
CA SER A 51 -10.87 -8.51 -6.31
C SER A 51 -10.01 -9.01 -5.15
N LYS A 52 -10.27 -10.20 -4.66
CA LYS A 52 -9.23 -10.96 -3.97
C LYS A 52 -8.12 -11.23 -4.99
N LYS A 53 -7.25 -10.24 -5.16
CA LYS A 53 -6.05 -10.43 -5.97
C LYS A 53 -5.18 -11.42 -5.21
N ASN A 54 -4.71 -12.42 -5.91
CA ASN A 54 -3.76 -13.39 -5.33
C ASN A 54 -2.44 -12.73 -4.94
N LEU A 55 -2.15 -11.55 -5.49
CA LEU A 55 -0.95 -10.77 -5.22
C LEU A 55 -1.33 -9.38 -4.73
N ASN A 56 -1.01 -9.10 -3.48
CA ASN A 56 -1.12 -7.79 -2.85
C ASN A 56 0.27 -7.18 -2.69
N VAL A 57 0.42 -5.89 -2.94
CA VAL A 57 1.70 -5.19 -2.78
C VAL A 57 1.47 -3.92 -1.98
N THR A 58 2.23 -3.79 -0.90
CA THR A 58 2.25 -2.62 -0.03
C THR A 58 3.52 -1.83 -0.29
N TYR A 59 3.38 -0.56 -0.59
CA TYR A 59 4.46 0.38 -0.89
C TYR A 59 3.99 1.80 -0.60
N GLU A 60 4.93 2.74 -0.48
CA GLU A 60 4.62 4.15 -0.33
C GLU A 60 4.68 4.85 -1.70
N SER A 61 3.90 5.92 -1.84
CA SER A 61 3.89 6.71 -3.08
C SER A 61 5.11 7.62 -3.23
N PHE A 62 5.77 7.95 -2.11
CA PHE A 62 6.92 8.83 -2.03
C PHE A 62 7.97 8.28 -1.09
N TYR A 63 9.24 8.36 -1.49
CA TYR A 63 10.41 8.02 -0.69
C TYR A 63 11.42 9.15 -0.80
N ASN A 64 12.27 9.34 0.20
CA ASN A 64 13.36 10.30 0.10
C ASN A 64 14.61 9.65 -0.49
N SER A 65 15.38 10.42 -1.25
CA SER A 65 16.67 9.94 -1.78
C SER A 65 17.61 9.54 -0.64
N GLY A 66 18.22 8.36 -0.76
CA GLY A 66 19.10 7.80 0.26
C GLY A 66 18.38 7.01 1.36
N GLU A 67 17.05 7.00 1.40
CA GLU A 67 16.30 6.11 2.29
C GLU A 67 16.20 4.69 1.73
N ASN A 68 15.96 3.75 2.64
CA ASN A 68 15.70 2.36 2.28
C ASN A 68 14.26 2.22 1.75
N ILE A 69 14.11 1.89 0.47
CA ILE A 69 12.81 1.72 -0.17
C ILE A 69 12.38 0.27 -0.01
N GLU A 70 11.55 0.00 1.01
CA GLU A 70 10.99 -1.34 1.23
C GLU A 70 9.68 -1.51 0.46
N ILE A 71 9.58 -2.57 -0.33
CA ILE A 71 8.33 -3.01 -0.96
C ILE A 71 7.98 -4.38 -0.40
N ILE A 72 6.75 -4.52 0.08
CA ILE A 72 6.23 -5.74 0.69
C ILE A 72 5.16 -6.34 -0.23
N ALA A 73 5.24 -7.63 -0.47
CA ALA A 73 4.26 -8.36 -1.26
C ALA A 73 3.72 -9.56 -0.49
N GLU A 74 2.44 -9.85 -0.65
CA GLU A 74 1.78 -11.04 -0.14
C GLU A 74 1.18 -11.80 -1.32
N TYR A 75 1.48 -13.09 -1.41
CA TYR A 75 0.89 -13.93 -2.44
C TYR A 75 0.08 -15.05 -1.83
N PHE A 76 -1.13 -15.23 -2.37
CA PHE A 76 -2.10 -16.22 -1.93
C PHE A 76 -2.38 -17.22 -3.05
N ASN A 77 -2.44 -18.50 -2.69
CA ASN A 77 -2.80 -19.57 -3.61
C ASN A 77 -4.29 -19.48 -4.01
N LYS A 78 -4.76 -20.42 -4.83
CA LYS A 78 -6.17 -20.47 -5.28
C LYS A 78 -7.19 -20.62 -4.13
N ASN A 79 -6.77 -21.15 -2.97
CA ASN A 79 -7.58 -21.28 -1.78
C ASN A 79 -7.52 -20.04 -0.88
N TYR A 80 -6.81 -18.98 -1.28
CA TYR A 80 -6.53 -17.78 -0.51
C TYR A 80 -5.76 -18.03 0.80
N GLU A 81 -4.90 -19.04 0.80
CA GLU A 81 -3.91 -19.26 1.84
C GLU A 81 -2.58 -18.64 1.40
N PHE A 82 -1.82 -18.09 2.36
CA PHE A 82 -0.50 -17.54 2.05
C PHE A 82 0.40 -18.63 1.47
N ASP A 83 0.94 -18.41 0.29
CA ASP A 83 1.83 -19.35 -0.39
C ASP A 83 3.28 -18.97 -0.15
N ASP A 84 3.89 -19.63 0.81
CA ASP A 84 5.26 -19.40 1.23
C ASP A 84 6.33 -19.92 0.25
N LYS A 85 5.91 -20.67 -0.76
CA LYS A 85 6.78 -21.23 -1.82
C LYS A 85 6.78 -20.40 -3.10
N ALA A 86 5.94 -19.36 -3.17
CA ALA A 86 5.86 -18.49 -4.32
C ALA A 86 7.20 -17.80 -4.59
N GLN A 87 7.51 -17.60 -5.86
CA GLN A 87 8.71 -16.90 -6.29
C GLN A 87 8.30 -15.57 -6.93
N LEU A 88 8.51 -14.49 -6.17
CA LEU A 88 8.16 -13.14 -6.59
C LEU A 88 9.39 -12.40 -7.10
N THR A 89 9.22 -11.73 -8.23
CA THR A 89 10.23 -10.85 -8.79
C THR A 89 9.63 -9.46 -9.02
N ILE A 90 10.40 -8.42 -8.76
CA ILE A 90 10.04 -7.05 -9.07
C ILE A 90 10.95 -6.49 -10.16
N GLN A 91 10.36 -5.87 -11.14
CA GLN A 91 11.06 -5.06 -12.12
C GLN A 91 10.73 -3.60 -11.86
N VAL A 92 11.74 -2.78 -11.65
CA VAL A 92 11.63 -1.33 -11.43
C VAL A 92 12.21 -0.61 -12.63
N VAL A 93 11.48 0.36 -13.15
CA VAL A 93 11.85 1.12 -14.35
C VAL A 93 11.81 2.61 -14.02
N ASN A 94 12.90 3.29 -14.23
CA ASN A 94 12.93 4.75 -14.16
C ASN A 94 12.15 5.34 -15.35
N SER A 95 11.17 6.18 -15.06
CA SER A 95 10.26 6.73 -16.09
C SER A 95 10.97 7.64 -17.10
N LYS A 96 12.05 8.31 -16.68
CA LYS A 96 12.82 9.25 -17.51
C LYS A 96 13.90 8.54 -18.31
N THR A 97 14.77 7.78 -17.65
CA THR A 97 15.93 7.13 -18.30
C THR A 97 15.60 5.81 -18.97
N LYS A 98 14.42 5.23 -18.66
CA LYS A 98 14.01 3.89 -19.08
C LYS A 98 14.93 2.76 -18.57
N ALA A 99 15.86 3.08 -17.68
CA ALA A 99 16.69 2.08 -17.03
C ALA A 99 15.81 1.13 -16.21
N ALA A 100 15.97 -0.17 -16.42
CA ALA A 100 15.23 -1.21 -15.72
C ALA A 100 16.17 -2.02 -14.84
N LYS A 101 15.78 -2.23 -13.58
CA LYS A 101 16.45 -3.13 -12.64
C LYS A 101 15.47 -4.21 -12.20
N LYS A 102 15.97 -5.42 -11.98
CA LYS A 102 15.17 -6.55 -11.54
C LYS A 102 15.73 -7.10 -10.25
N TYR A 103 14.84 -7.41 -9.31
CA TYR A 103 15.17 -7.96 -8.00
C TYR A 103 14.24 -9.13 -7.69
N ASP A 104 14.74 -10.10 -6.92
CA ASP A 104 13.91 -11.15 -6.33
C ASP A 104 13.46 -10.71 -4.93
N LEU A 105 12.20 -10.98 -4.58
CA LEU A 105 11.70 -10.69 -3.25
C LEU A 105 12.09 -11.83 -2.30
N LEU A 106 12.59 -11.48 -1.14
CA LEU A 106 12.99 -12.43 -0.09
C LEU A 106 11.80 -12.76 0.80
N LYS A 107 11.66 -14.03 1.16
CA LYS A 107 10.62 -14.50 2.07
C LYS A 107 10.85 -13.93 3.48
N ALA A 108 9.79 -13.41 4.06
CA ALA A 108 9.64 -13.06 5.47
C ALA A 108 8.58 -13.98 6.13
N THR A 109 8.12 -13.69 7.34
CA THR A 109 7.21 -14.59 8.10
C THR A 109 5.91 -14.87 7.34
N ASN A 110 5.17 -13.84 6.93
CA ASN A 110 3.90 -13.95 6.19
C ASN A 110 3.86 -12.99 4.98
N SER A 111 5.02 -12.69 4.41
CA SER A 111 5.15 -11.77 3.28
C SER A 111 6.46 -12.02 2.55
N PHE A 112 6.64 -11.35 1.43
CA PHE A 112 7.88 -11.26 0.69
C PHE A 112 8.32 -9.80 0.69
N LYS A 113 9.61 -9.55 0.85
CA LYS A 113 10.15 -8.19 0.96
C LYS A 113 11.32 -7.99 0.00
N VAL A 114 11.45 -6.78 -0.48
CA VAL A 114 12.63 -6.32 -1.21
C VAL A 114 12.99 -4.91 -0.76
N ASN A 115 14.28 -4.68 -0.63
CA ASN A 115 14.85 -3.36 -0.42
C ASN A 115 15.47 -2.88 -1.73
N LEU A 116 15.04 -1.72 -2.19
CA LEU A 116 15.53 -1.10 -3.42
C LEU A 116 16.53 -0.01 -3.05
N ASP A 117 17.81 -0.38 -3.05
CA ASP A 117 18.88 0.55 -2.69
C ASP A 117 19.41 1.29 -3.92
N GLY A 118 19.93 2.50 -3.70
CA GLY A 118 20.65 3.28 -4.71
C GLY A 118 19.78 3.71 -5.89
N LEU A 119 18.51 4.07 -5.63
CA LEU A 119 17.67 4.74 -6.59
C LEU A 119 17.88 6.26 -6.47
N GLU A 120 18.17 6.88 -7.61
CA GLU A 120 18.27 8.34 -7.73
C GLU A 120 16.89 9.00 -7.66
N ALA A 121 16.85 10.29 -7.36
CA ALA A 121 15.61 11.06 -7.39
C ALA A 121 14.91 10.98 -8.76
N GLY A 122 13.60 10.75 -8.74
CA GLY A 122 12.81 10.62 -9.96
C GLY A 122 11.58 9.75 -9.83
N ASN A 123 10.84 9.63 -10.91
CA ASN A 123 9.62 8.82 -10.99
C ASN A 123 9.95 7.40 -11.47
N TYR A 124 9.42 6.41 -10.75
CA TYR A 124 9.62 5.01 -11.03
C TYR A 124 8.27 4.29 -11.21
N THR A 125 8.24 3.38 -12.14
CA THR A 125 7.18 2.38 -12.28
C THR A 125 7.74 1.02 -11.93
N PHE A 126 6.93 0.18 -11.30
CA PHE A 126 7.37 -1.18 -11.00
C PHE A 126 6.27 -2.20 -11.32
N LYS A 127 6.72 -3.43 -11.55
CA LYS A 127 5.86 -4.58 -11.74
C LYS A 127 6.38 -5.75 -10.91
N VAL A 128 5.57 -6.22 -9.98
CA VAL A 128 5.80 -7.47 -9.24
C VAL A 128 5.12 -8.59 -10.01
N THR A 129 5.80 -9.70 -10.19
CA THR A 129 5.28 -10.88 -10.92
C THR A 129 5.61 -12.15 -10.15
N GLU A 130 4.63 -13.03 -10.01
CA GLU A 130 4.83 -14.39 -9.53
C GLU A 130 5.15 -15.31 -10.72
N LYS A 131 6.21 -16.12 -10.59
CA LYS A 131 6.79 -16.88 -11.73
C LYS A 131 5.90 -18.01 -12.26
N GLN A 132 5.11 -18.66 -11.41
CA GLN A 132 4.33 -19.84 -11.80
C GLN A 132 2.95 -19.49 -12.33
N SER A 133 2.24 -18.58 -11.63
CA SER A 133 0.88 -18.19 -11.98
C SER A 133 0.82 -17.04 -12.99
N ASN A 134 1.94 -16.36 -13.22
CA ASN A 134 2.01 -15.10 -13.96
C ASN A 134 1.13 -13.96 -13.36
N SER A 135 0.67 -14.14 -12.12
CA SER A 135 -0.03 -13.08 -11.40
C SER A 135 0.88 -11.87 -11.27
N SER A 136 0.37 -10.69 -11.58
CA SER A 136 1.20 -9.49 -11.54
C SER A 136 0.46 -8.30 -10.91
N PHE A 137 1.25 -7.44 -10.27
CA PHE A 137 0.82 -6.17 -9.74
C PHE A 137 1.74 -5.08 -10.29
N SER A 138 1.16 -3.95 -10.70
CA SER A 138 1.93 -2.79 -11.18
C SER A 138 1.58 -1.56 -10.35
N GLY A 139 2.60 -0.77 -10.06
CA GLY A 139 2.47 0.47 -9.31
C GLY A 139 3.51 1.49 -9.74
N SER A 140 3.47 2.65 -9.09
CA SER A 140 4.45 3.72 -9.31
C SER A 140 4.74 4.42 -7.98
N PHE A 141 5.96 4.91 -7.85
CA PHE A 141 6.39 5.73 -6.73
C PHE A 141 7.37 6.80 -7.21
N GLU A 142 7.56 7.82 -6.41
CA GLU A 142 8.51 8.88 -6.66
C GLU A 142 9.58 8.90 -5.57
N VAL A 143 10.83 9.01 -5.98
CA VAL A 143 11.97 9.26 -5.09
C VAL A 143 12.25 10.76 -5.13
N LEU A 144 12.02 11.41 -4.00
CA LEU A 144 12.22 12.85 -3.83
C LEU A 144 13.71 13.14 -3.62
N ASP A 145 14.18 14.19 -4.23
CA ASP A 145 15.53 14.70 -3.96
C ASP A 145 15.54 15.38 -2.59
N PHE A 146 16.16 14.71 -1.61
CA PHE A 146 16.26 15.23 -0.25
C PHE A 146 17.59 15.92 -0.04
N GLU A 147 17.70 17.15 -0.51
CA GLU A 147 18.84 18.02 -0.21
C GLU A 147 18.64 18.68 1.17
N ILE A 148 19.25 18.12 2.20
CA ILE A 148 19.27 18.70 3.56
C ILE A 148 19.78 20.15 3.54
N GLU A 149 20.72 20.46 2.66
CA GLU A 149 21.31 21.79 2.53
C GLU A 149 20.29 22.86 2.09
N LYS A 150 19.25 22.49 1.32
CA LYS A 150 18.22 23.45 0.91
C LYS A 150 17.21 23.80 2.02
N GLN A 151 17.12 23.00 3.09
CA GLN A 151 16.24 23.32 4.23
C GLN A 151 16.83 24.37 5.16
N PHE A 152 18.15 24.57 5.17
CA PHE A 152 18.85 25.55 6.01
C PHE A 152 19.35 26.74 5.17
N VAL A 153 18.41 27.45 4.55
CA VAL A 153 18.73 28.64 3.73
C VAL A 153 19.17 29.81 4.60
N ASN A 154 18.88 29.78 5.90
CA ASN A 154 19.29 30.84 6.81
C ASN A 154 20.52 30.41 7.63
N PRO A 155 21.64 31.14 7.52
CA PRO A 155 22.79 30.89 8.37
C PRO A 155 22.40 31.09 9.84
N ASP A 156 22.91 30.21 10.71
CA ASP A 156 22.73 30.36 12.16
C ASP A 156 23.55 31.57 12.66
N LYS A 157 22.90 32.73 12.63
CA LYS A 157 23.51 34.01 13.00
C LYS A 157 24.09 33.97 14.40
N ASN A 158 23.40 33.36 15.35
CA ASN A 158 23.84 33.30 16.74
C ASN A 158 25.15 32.52 16.89
N ARG A 159 25.27 31.39 16.17
CA ARG A 159 26.53 30.61 16.16
C ARG A 159 27.67 31.33 15.47
N LEU A 160 27.38 32.03 14.36
CA LEU A 160 28.40 32.83 13.67
C LEU A 160 28.89 33.99 14.51
N GLU A 161 28.00 34.69 15.24
CA GLU A 161 28.36 35.76 16.18
C GLU A 161 29.15 35.23 17.36
N GLN A 162 28.78 34.07 17.93
CA GLN A 162 29.58 33.44 19.00
C GLN A 162 30.99 33.06 18.51
N LEU A 163 31.09 32.49 17.30
CA LEU A 163 32.39 32.14 16.74
C LEU A 163 33.25 33.36 16.51
N ALA A 164 32.69 34.44 15.95
CA ALA A 164 33.39 35.70 15.76
C ALA A 164 33.86 36.32 17.05
N SER A 165 32.97 36.34 18.08
CA SER A 165 33.34 36.85 19.42
C SER A 165 34.49 36.06 20.06
N ASN A 166 34.47 34.74 19.92
CA ASN A 166 35.49 33.84 20.51
C ASN A 166 36.84 33.94 19.78
N THR A 167 36.86 34.37 18.51
CA THR A 167 38.06 34.44 17.68
C THR A 167 38.51 35.86 17.39
N ASN A 168 37.94 36.90 18.01
CA ASN A 168 38.14 38.31 17.68
C ASN A 168 37.90 38.66 16.20
N GLY A 169 37.01 37.92 15.54
CA GLY A 169 36.58 38.15 14.19
C GLY A 169 35.33 39.04 14.11
N THR A 170 34.90 39.31 12.88
CA THR A 170 33.68 40.09 12.61
C THR A 170 32.79 39.30 11.65
N VAL A 171 31.49 39.26 11.90
CA VAL A 171 30.52 38.67 10.96
C VAL A 171 29.98 39.74 10.03
N PHE A 172 29.99 39.46 8.74
CA PHE A 172 29.36 40.30 7.70
C PHE A 172 28.13 39.56 7.16
N TYR A 173 27.02 40.27 7.01
CA TYR A 173 25.75 39.76 6.50
C TYR A 173 25.47 40.26 5.10
#